data_359327b069b1402a6f807b5a0d3ff84c
#
_entry.id   359327b069b1402a6f807b5a0d3ff84c
#
_cell.length_a   1.000
_cell.length_b   1.000
_cell.length_c   1.000
_cell.angle_alpha   90.00
_cell.angle_beta   90.00
_cell.angle_gamma   90.00
#
_symmetry.space_group_name_H-M   'P 1'
#
loop_
_entity.id
_entity.type
_entity.pdbx_description
1 polymer ?
#
loop_
_entity_poly.entity_id
_entity_poly.type
_entity_poly.pdbx_seq_one_letter_code
_entity_poly.pdbx_strand_id
1 'polypeptide(L)'
;MKRFLALLTALACTLSPAIADNPKADAKAVVTSGNARFTVLTPQLIRMEWSADGQFEDRATLTFVNRETPVPEFKVRESRSKLTITTPALTLTYLKNGKFSDKNLKAVFTLNGREVVWTPGMENPQNLLGTTRTLDGADGSKLKEPMEQGILSRAGWSLIDDSQRHVLTPDGSEWEEWIEARPEGDRQDLYLFAYGHDYKQALADYALVAGRAPMPPKYTLGYWWSRYWQYSDNEFVDLVNKLKSMDVPIDVLIVDMDWHETWGLRKSNSPKDEYGQRIGWTGYTWQKELFPSPANFLKWTENEELKVALNLHPASGIQPYEAVYDDFTKEYGWSEKGKSVPFKIDERKWADAYFKTVLEPMERNGVDFWWLDWQQWKESKYTPGLSNTFWLNHTFFNHAERQNPGLRPFIYHRWGGLGSHRYPLAFSGDTYATWPMLAYLPYFTATASNVNYGWWGHDIGGHMFHKTQKATDPELYTRWLQYGVFTPIFKTHSTKDPRIERCIWCFPDHMFLMRDAIRLRYTLAPYIYNAA
;
A
#
# COMPACT_ATOMS: atom_id res chain seq x y z
N MET A 1 -37.68 -3.05 49.72
CA MET A 1 -36.56 -3.88 49.31
C MET A 1 -37.02 -4.72 48.11
N LYS A 2 -36.73 -4.28 46.92
CA LYS A 2 -36.88 -5.08 45.67
C LYS A 2 -35.50 -5.18 45.02
N ARG A 3 -34.96 -6.39 44.98
CA ARG A 3 -33.69 -6.72 44.34
C ARG A 3 -33.92 -6.74 42.82
N PHE A 4 -33.24 -5.87 42.06
CA PHE A 4 -33.10 -6.01 40.61
C PHE A 4 -31.97 -6.98 40.33
N LEU A 5 -32.31 -8.08 39.71
CA LEU A 5 -31.36 -9.06 39.17
C LEU A 5 -30.98 -8.56 37.77
N ALA A 6 -29.75 -8.07 37.59
CA ALA A 6 -29.21 -7.71 36.26
C ALA A 6 -28.68 -9.00 35.62
N LEU A 7 -29.33 -9.43 34.54
CA LEU A 7 -28.84 -10.50 33.69
C LEU A 7 -27.71 -9.92 32.81
N LEU A 8 -26.46 -10.30 33.14
CA LEU A 8 -25.34 -10.10 32.22
C LEU A 8 -25.41 -11.18 31.13
N THR A 9 -25.92 -10.84 29.97
CA THR A 9 -25.73 -11.64 28.76
C THR A 9 -24.29 -11.44 28.26
N ALA A 10 -23.40 -12.37 28.58
CA ALA A 10 -22.08 -12.43 27.96
C ALA A 10 -22.27 -12.77 26.47
N LEU A 11 -22.09 -11.78 25.60
CA LEU A 11 -21.98 -11.98 24.17
C LEU A 11 -20.61 -12.67 23.94
N ALA A 12 -20.61 -13.98 23.83
CA ALA A 12 -19.44 -14.74 23.39
C ALA A 12 -19.21 -14.36 21.91
N CYS A 13 -18.32 -13.39 21.67
CA CYS A 13 -17.68 -13.25 20.37
C CYS A 13 -16.91 -14.55 20.11
N THR A 14 -17.51 -15.47 19.36
CA THR A 14 -16.77 -16.56 18.75
C THR A 14 -15.78 -15.91 17.79
N LEU A 15 -14.54 -15.78 18.23
CA LEU A 15 -13.40 -15.57 17.34
C LEU A 15 -13.39 -16.81 16.44
N SER A 16 -13.93 -16.66 15.22
CA SER A 16 -13.63 -17.63 14.18
C SER A 16 -12.10 -17.64 14.05
N PRO A 17 -11.45 -18.80 14.14
CA PRO A 17 -10.02 -18.84 13.86
C PRO A 17 -9.82 -18.23 12.48
N ALA A 18 -8.89 -17.30 12.36
CA ALA A 18 -8.43 -16.85 11.05
C ALA A 18 -7.98 -18.13 10.32
N ILE A 19 -8.70 -18.50 9.26
CA ILE A 19 -8.25 -19.59 8.40
C ILE A 19 -6.95 -19.07 7.82
N ALA A 20 -5.85 -19.74 8.10
CA ALA A 20 -4.55 -19.40 7.52
C ALA A 20 -4.69 -19.43 5.99
N ASP A 21 -4.14 -18.43 5.31
CA ASP A 21 -4.16 -18.39 3.86
C ASP A 21 -3.45 -19.64 3.32
N ASN A 22 -4.14 -20.37 2.43
CA ASN A 22 -3.60 -21.56 1.78
C ASN A 22 -3.58 -21.35 0.27
N PRO A 23 -2.38 -21.21 -0.32
CA PRO A 23 -2.28 -20.97 -1.76
C PRO A 23 -2.67 -22.18 -2.62
N LYS A 24 -2.80 -23.37 -2.03
CA LYS A 24 -3.20 -24.57 -2.73
C LYS A 24 -4.71 -24.82 -2.62
N ALA A 25 -5.37 -24.93 -3.77
CA ALA A 25 -6.81 -25.18 -3.82
C ALA A 25 -7.17 -26.62 -3.39
N ASP A 26 -8.40 -26.81 -2.87
CA ASP A 26 -8.96 -28.14 -2.70
C ASP A 26 -8.98 -28.89 -4.05
N ALA A 27 -8.51 -30.13 -4.05
CA ALA A 27 -8.45 -30.95 -5.26
C ALA A 27 -9.82 -31.14 -5.96
N LYS A 28 -10.92 -31.05 -5.21
CA LYS A 28 -12.30 -31.12 -5.77
C LYS A 28 -12.68 -29.90 -6.58
N ALA A 29 -12.01 -28.77 -6.38
CA ALA A 29 -12.21 -27.54 -7.15
C ALA A 29 -11.36 -27.51 -8.43
N VAL A 30 -10.43 -28.47 -8.61
CA VAL A 30 -9.44 -28.51 -9.68
C VAL A 30 -9.83 -29.46 -10.79
N VAL A 31 -9.76 -28.99 -12.03
CA VAL A 31 -10.00 -29.76 -13.25
C VAL A 31 -8.78 -29.66 -14.15
N THR A 32 -8.07 -30.76 -14.37
CA THR A 32 -6.88 -30.79 -15.25
C THR A 32 -7.21 -31.49 -16.56
N SER A 33 -6.77 -30.93 -17.67
CA SER A 33 -6.94 -31.48 -19.02
C SER A 33 -5.68 -31.23 -19.85
N GLY A 34 -4.79 -32.23 -19.87
CA GLY A 34 -3.47 -32.11 -20.51
C GLY A 34 -2.65 -30.97 -19.89
N ASN A 35 -2.20 -30.05 -20.69
CA ASN A 35 -1.40 -28.90 -20.29
C ASN A 35 -2.25 -27.71 -19.72
N ALA A 36 -3.54 -27.91 -19.52
CA ALA A 36 -4.43 -26.90 -18.95
C ALA A 36 -4.96 -27.35 -17.58
N ARG A 37 -5.02 -26.42 -16.61
CA ARG A 37 -5.63 -26.61 -15.30
C ARG A 37 -6.63 -25.48 -15.06
N PHE A 38 -7.79 -25.83 -14.52
CA PHE A 38 -8.84 -24.90 -14.14
C PHE A 38 -9.17 -25.10 -12.68
N THR A 39 -9.24 -24.01 -11.92
CA THR A 39 -9.64 -24.03 -10.52
C THR A 39 -10.89 -23.19 -10.35
N VAL A 40 -11.99 -23.80 -9.94
CA VAL A 40 -13.27 -23.11 -9.68
C VAL A 40 -13.25 -22.60 -8.25
N LEU A 41 -12.86 -21.34 -8.08
CA LEU A 41 -12.70 -20.72 -6.74
C LEU A 41 -14.05 -20.29 -6.16
N THR A 42 -14.92 -19.71 -6.99
CA THR A 42 -16.33 -19.42 -6.66
C THR A 42 -17.19 -19.66 -7.92
N PRO A 43 -18.53 -19.59 -7.86
CA PRO A 43 -19.34 -19.71 -9.06
C PRO A 43 -19.01 -18.71 -10.16
N GLN A 44 -18.43 -17.52 -9.80
CA GLN A 44 -18.11 -16.42 -10.70
C GLN A 44 -16.61 -16.20 -10.92
N LEU A 45 -15.74 -16.88 -10.15
CA LEU A 45 -14.30 -16.71 -10.20
C LEU A 45 -13.61 -18.03 -10.57
N ILE A 46 -12.97 -18.05 -11.73
CA ILE A 46 -12.21 -19.22 -12.19
C ILE A 46 -10.77 -18.82 -12.49
N ARG A 47 -9.82 -19.57 -11.92
CA ARG A 47 -8.41 -19.55 -12.32
C ARG A 47 -8.22 -20.50 -13.49
N MET A 48 -7.48 -20.06 -14.50
CA MET A 48 -7.21 -20.81 -15.73
C MET A 48 -5.71 -20.78 -15.97
N GLU A 49 -5.08 -21.94 -15.95
CA GLU A 49 -3.63 -22.09 -16.16
C GLU A 49 -3.37 -22.93 -17.40
N TRP A 50 -2.37 -22.54 -18.16
CA TRP A 50 -1.79 -23.36 -19.21
C TRP A 50 -0.27 -23.33 -19.09
N SER A 51 0.38 -24.49 -19.25
CA SER A 51 1.82 -24.62 -19.16
C SER A 51 2.35 -25.59 -20.19
N ALA A 52 3.37 -25.18 -20.95
CA ALA A 52 3.96 -26.01 -22.00
C ALA A 52 4.57 -27.31 -21.46
N ASP A 53 5.09 -27.30 -20.24
CA ASP A 53 5.69 -28.44 -19.55
C ASP A 53 4.72 -29.20 -18.62
N GLY A 54 3.47 -28.75 -18.52
CA GLY A 54 2.46 -29.34 -17.65
C GLY A 54 2.69 -29.07 -16.15
N GLN A 55 3.64 -28.20 -15.78
CA GLN A 55 3.87 -27.80 -14.41
C GLN A 55 3.03 -26.55 -14.06
N PHE A 56 2.31 -26.61 -12.97
CA PHE A 56 1.42 -25.55 -12.52
C PHE A 56 1.94 -24.94 -11.19
N GLU A 57 1.58 -23.69 -10.94
CA GLU A 57 2.04 -22.96 -9.75
C GLU A 57 1.02 -23.04 -8.61
N ASP A 58 1.41 -23.67 -7.52
CA ASP A 58 0.57 -23.77 -6.32
C ASP A 58 0.99 -22.81 -5.18
N ARG A 59 2.15 -22.16 -5.31
CA ARG A 59 2.58 -21.14 -4.34
C ARG A 59 1.69 -19.90 -4.42
N ALA A 60 1.64 -19.15 -3.34
CA ALA A 60 1.06 -17.80 -3.35
C ALA A 60 1.81 -16.90 -4.34
N THR A 61 1.09 -15.93 -4.89
CA THR A 61 1.68 -14.88 -5.73
C THR A 61 1.54 -13.53 -5.03
N LEU A 62 2.17 -12.49 -5.57
CA LEU A 62 1.99 -11.14 -5.02
C LEU A 62 0.51 -10.72 -4.99
N THR A 63 -0.32 -11.26 -5.88
CA THR A 63 -1.75 -10.94 -5.95
C THR A 63 -2.61 -11.93 -5.17
N PHE A 64 -2.42 -13.24 -5.34
CA PHE A 64 -3.30 -14.27 -4.83
C PHE A 64 -2.59 -15.16 -3.81
N VAL A 65 -3.03 -15.07 -2.56
CA VAL A 65 -2.41 -15.76 -1.42
C VAL A 65 -3.23 -16.95 -0.93
N ASN A 66 -4.53 -16.98 -1.24
CA ASN A 66 -5.42 -18.04 -0.81
C ASN A 66 -6.23 -18.62 -1.97
N ARG A 67 -6.20 -19.94 -2.12
CA ARG A 67 -7.02 -20.66 -3.11
C ARG A 67 -7.82 -21.80 -2.48
N GLU A 68 -7.67 -22.02 -1.16
CA GLU A 68 -8.51 -22.94 -0.39
C GLU A 68 -9.82 -22.23 -0.03
N THR A 69 -10.74 -22.21 -1.01
CA THR A 69 -12.08 -21.65 -0.84
C THR A 69 -13.10 -22.79 -0.67
N PRO A 70 -14.30 -22.53 -0.11
CA PRO A 70 -15.38 -23.51 -0.16
C PRO A 70 -15.66 -23.95 -1.59
N VAL A 71 -15.58 -25.26 -1.85
CA VAL A 71 -15.74 -25.79 -3.20
C VAL A 71 -17.16 -25.52 -3.69
N PRO A 72 -17.37 -24.72 -4.76
CA PRO A 72 -18.71 -24.45 -5.28
C PRO A 72 -19.27 -25.63 -6.06
N GLU A 73 -20.58 -25.65 -6.24
CA GLU A 73 -21.21 -26.61 -7.14
C GLU A 73 -20.84 -26.29 -8.60
N PHE A 74 -20.35 -27.28 -9.34
CA PHE A 74 -20.12 -27.18 -10.77
C PHE A 74 -20.19 -28.54 -11.45
N LYS A 75 -20.36 -28.54 -12.76
CA LYS A 75 -20.42 -29.74 -13.61
C LYS A 75 -19.31 -29.71 -14.64
N VAL A 76 -18.66 -30.84 -14.86
CA VAL A 76 -17.64 -31.03 -15.88
C VAL A 76 -18.15 -31.97 -16.96
N ARG A 77 -18.01 -31.55 -18.22
CA ARG A 77 -18.21 -32.42 -19.38
C ARG A 77 -16.93 -32.38 -20.19
N GLU A 78 -16.36 -33.54 -20.41
CA GLU A 78 -15.12 -33.70 -21.14
C GLU A 78 -15.29 -34.69 -22.31
N SER A 79 -14.75 -34.30 -23.44
CA SER A 79 -14.62 -35.14 -24.65
C SER A 79 -13.15 -35.16 -25.11
N ARG A 80 -12.85 -35.87 -26.17
CA ARG A 80 -11.51 -35.94 -26.76
C ARG A 80 -10.95 -34.54 -27.12
N SER A 81 -11.81 -33.62 -27.61
CA SER A 81 -11.39 -32.31 -28.15
C SER A 81 -11.86 -31.12 -27.32
N LYS A 82 -12.71 -31.32 -26.31
CA LYS A 82 -13.40 -30.23 -25.63
C LYS A 82 -13.61 -30.53 -24.15
N LEU A 83 -13.32 -29.54 -23.32
CA LEU A 83 -13.69 -29.47 -21.91
C LEU A 83 -14.75 -28.37 -21.72
N THR A 84 -15.77 -28.64 -20.91
CA THR A 84 -16.77 -27.64 -20.49
C THR A 84 -16.95 -27.74 -18.99
N ILE A 85 -16.81 -26.60 -18.31
CA ILE A 85 -17.07 -26.43 -16.88
C ILE A 85 -18.28 -25.49 -16.76
N THR A 86 -19.32 -25.94 -16.07
CA THR A 86 -20.53 -25.15 -15.87
C THR A 86 -20.77 -24.95 -14.39
N THR A 87 -20.77 -23.71 -13.93
CA THR A 87 -21.19 -23.27 -12.58
C THR A 87 -22.61 -22.70 -12.65
N PRO A 88 -23.25 -22.37 -11.54
CA PRO A 88 -24.51 -21.63 -11.55
C PRO A 88 -24.44 -20.26 -12.25
N ALA A 89 -23.26 -19.65 -12.35
CA ALA A 89 -23.07 -18.29 -12.87
C ALA A 89 -22.52 -18.22 -14.30
N LEU A 90 -21.71 -19.19 -14.72
CA LEU A 90 -21.06 -19.16 -16.04
C LEU A 90 -20.82 -20.55 -16.62
N THR A 91 -20.57 -20.59 -17.93
CA THR A 91 -20.07 -21.77 -18.62
C THR A 91 -18.76 -21.48 -19.31
N LEU A 92 -17.68 -22.14 -18.86
CA LEU A 92 -16.36 -22.08 -19.48
C LEU A 92 -16.18 -23.22 -20.46
N THR A 93 -15.68 -22.94 -21.65
CA THR A 93 -15.39 -23.92 -22.69
C THR A 93 -13.95 -23.80 -23.16
N TYR A 94 -13.21 -24.89 -23.13
CA TYR A 94 -11.86 -24.99 -23.66
C TYR A 94 -11.79 -26.06 -24.77
N LEU A 95 -11.31 -25.67 -25.94
CA LEU A 95 -10.92 -26.61 -27.00
C LEU A 95 -9.47 -27.03 -26.75
N LYS A 96 -9.23 -28.33 -26.62
CA LYS A 96 -7.97 -28.90 -26.15
C LYS A 96 -6.87 -28.86 -27.22
N ASN A 97 -6.53 -27.68 -27.72
CA ASN A 97 -5.58 -27.50 -28.82
C ASN A 97 -4.41 -26.56 -28.50
N GLY A 98 -4.05 -26.42 -27.21
CA GLY A 98 -2.86 -25.70 -26.79
C GLY A 98 -3.14 -24.49 -25.92
N LYS A 99 -2.20 -23.54 -25.94
CA LYS A 99 -2.20 -22.28 -25.16
C LYS A 99 -3.51 -21.51 -25.36
N PHE A 100 -4.01 -20.90 -24.29
CA PHE A 100 -5.27 -20.15 -24.31
C PHE A 100 -5.24 -18.97 -25.29
N SER A 101 -6.29 -18.88 -26.07
CA SER A 101 -6.51 -17.82 -27.05
C SER A 101 -8.01 -17.60 -27.27
N ASP A 102 -8.36 -16.55 -28.00
CA ASP A 102 -9.75 -16.27 -28.46
C ASP A 102 -10.40 -17.40 -29.26
N LYS A 103 -9.59 -18.28 -29.85
CA LYS A 103 -10.04 -19.40 -30.68
C LYS A 103 -10.39 -20.67 -29.90
N ASN A 104 -9.84 -20.81 -28.68
CA ASN A 104 -9.96 -22.07 -27.94
C ASN A 104 -10.46 -21.95 -26.51
N LEU A 105 -10.57 -20.75 -25.96
CA LEU A 105 -11.08 -20.55 -24.62
C LEU A 105 -12.17 -19.47 -24.64
N LYS A 106 -13.32 -19.76 -24.01
CA LYS A 106 -14.38 -18.79 -23.82
C LYS A 106 -15.16 -19.04 -22.52
N ALA A 107 -15.63 -17.99 -21.93
CA ALA A 107 -16.62 -18.03 -20.85
C ALA A 107 -17.90 -17.32 -21.30
N VAL A 108 -19.04 -17.91 -20.95
CA VAL A 108 -20.36 -17.35 -21.25
C VAL A 108 -21.13 -17.19 -19.95
N PHE A 109 -21.68 -16.01 -19.73
CA PHE A 109 -22.50 -15.68 -18.57
C PHE A 109 -23.61 -14.68 -18.93
N THR A 110 -24.54 -14.41 -18.02
CA THR A 110 -25.63 -13.48 -18.25
C THR A 110 -25.43 -12.17 -17.52
N LEU A 111 -25.56 -11.04 -18.21
CA LEU A 111 -25.56 -9.70 -17.66
C LEU A 111 -26.87 -8.99 -18.04
N ASN A 112 -27.69 -8.62 -17.05
CA ASN A 112 -28.97 -7.93 -17.28
C ASN A 112 -29.88 -8.66 -18.30
N GLY A 113 -29.93 -9.98 -18.23
CA GLY A 113 -30.74 -10.82 -19.12
C GLY A 113 -30.17 -11.02 -20.54
N ARG A 114 -28.95 -10.52 -20.79
CA ARG A 114 -28.25 -10.72 -22.08
C ARG A 114 -27.05 -11.63 -21.90
N GLU A 115 -26.80 -12.46 -22.90
CA GLU A 115 -25.60 -13.28 -22.94
C GLU A 115 -24.35 -12.42 -23.20
N VAL A 116 -23.34 -12.62 -22.40
CA VAL A 116 -21.99 -12.04 -22.55
C VAL A 116 -21.02 -13.20 -22.83
N VAL A 117 -20.21 -13.04 -23.85
CA VAL A 117 -19.15 -13.99 -24.21
C VAL A 117 -17.80 -13.30 -23.96
N TRP A 118 -16.98 -13.88 -23.10
CA TRP A 118 -15.62 -13.47 -22.89
C TRP A 118 -14.64 -14.45 -23.55
N THR A 119 -13.54 -13.91 -24.11
CA THR A 119 -12.41 -14.70 -24.64
C THR A 119 -11.09 -14.01 -24.26
N PRO A 120 -9.96 -14.74 -24.19
CA PRO A 120 -8.64 -14.13 -23.98
C PRO A 120 -8.32 -13.06 -25.04
N GLY A 121 -7.68 -11.98 -24.59
CA GLY A 121 -7.30 -10.86 -25.45
C GLY A 121 -8.39 -9.79 -25.64
N MET A 122 -9.59 -9.98 -25.10
CA MET A 122 -10.61 -8.93 -25.14
C MET A 122 -10.19 -7.73 -24.29
N GLU A 123 -10.30 -6.53 -24.85
CA GLU A 123 -10.15 -5.27 -24.12
C GLU A 123 -11.35 -5.01 -23.24
N ASN A 124 -11.12 -4.37 -22.09
CA ASN A 124 -12.17 -3.99 -21.14
C ASN A 124 -12.22 -2.47 -20.92
N PRO A 125 -12.69 -1.68 -21.89
CA PRO A 125 -12.77 -0.23 -21.77
C PRO A 125 -13.81 0.25 -20.74
N GLN A 126 -14.65 -0.66 -20.24
CA GLN A 126 -15.66 -0.37 -19.21
C GLN A 126 -15.18 -0.76 -17.80
N ASN A 127 -13.89 -1.12 -17.63
CA ASN A 127 -13.33 -1.37 -16.32
C ASN A 127 -13.44 -0.11 -15.44
N LEU A 128 -13.84 -0.29 -14.19
CA LEU A 128 -14.05 0.82 -13.24
C LEU A 128 -12.75 1.35 -12.64
N LEU A 129 -11.62 0.80 -13.09
CA LEU A 129 -10.28 1.11 -12.63
C LEU A 129 -10.06 0.79 -11.14
N GLY A 130 -8.82 0.86 -10.73
CA GLY A 130 -8.38 0.71 -9.36
C GLY A 130 -7.71 1.99 -8.89
N THR A 131 -6.41 1.92 -8.72
CA THR A 131 -5.58 3.04 -8.29
C THR A 131 -4.33 3.16 -9.15
N THR A 132 -3.40 4.02 -8.77
CA THR A 132 -2.11 4.17 -9.44
C THR A 132 -0.99 4.31 -8.43
N ARG A 133 0.23 4.07 -8.87
CA ARG A 133 1.43 4.15 -8.05
C ARG A 133 1.59 5.52 -7.39
N THR A 134 1.27 6.58 -8.11
CA THR A 134 1.44 7.95 -7.62
C THR A 134 0.63 8.98 -8.40
N LEU A 135 0.23 10.03 -7.70
CA LEU A 135 -0.31 11.28 -8.27
C LEU A 135 0.74 12.39 -8.35
N ASP A 136 2.04 12.07 -8.26
CA ASP A 136 3.11 13.08 -8.33
C ASP A 136 2.96 14.00 -9.54
N GLY A 137 2.89 15.31 -9.26
CA GLY A 137 2.73 16.34 -10.28
C GLY A 137 1.38 16.34 -10.98
N ALA A 138 0.36 15.69 -10.42
CA ALA A 138 -1.02 15.84 -10.87
C ALA A 138 -1.60 17.16 -10.36
N ASP A 139 -2.40 17.80 -11.21
CA ASP A 139 -3.09 19.06 -10.91
C ASP A 139 -4.62 18.93 -10.98
N GLY A 140 -5.12 17.71 -11.17
CA GLY A 140 -6.53 17.38 -11.36
C GLY A 140 -6.99 17.34 -12.82
N SER A 141 -6.18 17.83 -13.76
CA SER A 141 -6.48 17.75 -15.20
C SER A 141 -5.68 16.67 -15.92
N LYS A 142 -4.51 16.34 -15.39
CA LYS A 142 -3.59 15.34 -15.97
C LYS A 142 -2.98 14.47 -14.88
N LEU A 143 -2.86 13.17 -15.18
CA LEU A 143 -2.08 12.21 -14.42
C LEU A 143 -0.79 11.91 -15.19
N LYS A 144 0.32 11.75 -14.48
CA LYS A 144 1.59 11.28 -15.06
C LYS A 144 1.61 9.75 -15.18
N GLU A 145 1.09 9.06 -14.17
CA GLU A 145 0.92 7.62 -14.19
C GLU A 145 -0.57 7.31 -14.43
N PRO A 146 -0.91 6.40 -15.35
CA PRO A 146 -2.30 6.03 -15.63
C PRO A 146 -2.89 5.28 -14.44
N MET A 147 -4.21 5.33 -14.31
CA MET A 147 -4.94 4.46 -13.41
C MET A 147 -4.85 3.02 -13.90
N GLU A 148 -4.54 2.10 -13.00
CA GLU A 148 -4.51 0.66 -13.29
C GLU A 148 -5.93 0.09 -13.38
N GLN A 149 -6.10 -1.01 -14.11
CA GLN A 149 -7.37 -1.72 -14.13
C GLN A 149 -7.64 -2.37 -12.76
N GLY A 150 -8.91 -2.28 -12.33
CA GLY A 150 -9.41 -2.94 -11.14
C GLY A 150 -10.15 -4.24 -11.47
N ILE A 151 -10.72 -4.85 -10.44
CA ILE A 151 -11.47 -6.11 -10.57
C ILE A 151 -12.95 -5.92 -10.92
N LEU A 152 -13.43 -4.68 -11.01
CA LEU A 152 -14.82 -4.33 -11.29
C LEU A 152 -14.96 -3.73 -12.69
N SER A 153 -16.05 -4.06 -13.38
CA SER A 153 -16.34 -3.53 -14.71
C SER A 153 -17.83 -3.45 -14.99
N ARG A 154 -18.26 -2.43 -15.74
CA ARG A 154 -19.63 -2.34 -16.29
C ARG A 154 -19.91 -3.38 -17.36
N ALA A 155 -18.86 -3.94 -17.98
CA ALA A 155 -18.98 -5.08 -18.89
C ALA A 155 -19.32 -6.41 -18.19
N GLY A 156 -19.33 -6.40 -16.84
CA GLY A 156 -19.68 -7.55 -16.01
C GLY A 156 -18.55 -8.56 -15.81
N TRP A 157 -17.35 -8.28 -16.31
CA TRP A 157 -16.17 -9.12 -16.13
C TRP A 157 -14.89 -8.31 -16.00
N SER A 158 -13.90 -8.89 -15.33
CA SER A 158 -12.52 -8.43 -15.32
C SER A 158 -11.57 -9.61 -15.37
N LEU A 159 -10.41 -9.42 -15.96
CA LEU A 159 -9.34 -10.42 -16.03
C LEU A 159 -8.11 -9.92 -15.31
N ILE A 160 -7.56 -10.74 -14.43
CA ILE A 160 -6.23 -10.53 -13.87
C ILE A 160 -5.30 -11.56 -14.50
N ASP A 161 -4.29 -11.08 -15.21
CA ASP A 161 -3.18 -11.89 -15.72
C ASP A 161 -2.08 -11.95 -14.67
N ASP A 162 -1.93 -13.12 -14.04
CA ASP A 162 -0.96 -13.40 -13.00
C ASP A 162 0.28 -14.14 -13.53
N SER A 163 0.35 -14.39 -14.85
CA SER A 163 1.35 -15.25 -15.50
C SER A 163 2.80 -14.88 -15.20
N GLN A 164 3.08 -13.57 -15.02
CA GLN A 164 4.42 -13.04 -14.77
C GLN A 164 4.60 -12.56 -13.32
N ARG A 165 3.60 -12.73 -12.45
CA ARG A 165 3.69 -12.30 -11.06
C ARG A 165 4.68 -13.17 -10.30
N HIS A 166 5.53 -12.53 -9.51
CA HIS A 166 6.42 -13.20 -8.57
C HIS A 166 5.62 -14.01 -7.55
N VAL A 167 6.26 -14.98 -6.95
CA VAL A 167 5.68 -15.90 -5.98
C VAL A 167 6.21 -15.62 -4.58
N LEU A 168 5.41 -15.93 -3.59
CA LEU A 168 5.76 -15.92 -2.18
C LEU A 168 6.19 -17.34 -1.80
N THR A 169 7.43 -17.51 -1.40
CA THR A 169 7.98 -18.82 -1.05
C THR A 169 8.26 -18.86 0.44
N PRO A 170 7.59 -19.78 1.19
CA PRO A 170 7.93 -20.04 2.58
C PRO A 170 9.39 -20.44 2.68
N ASP A 171 10.13 -19.82 3.59
CA ASP A 171 11.58 -20.09 3.71
C ASP A 171 11.99 -20.55 5.11
N GLY A 172 11.04 -20.56 6.06
CA GLY A 172 11.30 -20.95 7.44
C GLY A 172 12.22 -19.99 8.22
N SER A 173 12.53 -18.83 7.64
CA SER A 173 13.26 -17.75 8.31
C SER A 173 12.33 -16.80 9.05
N GLU A 174 12.90 -15.74 9.61
CA GLU A 174 12.15 -14.65 10.24
C GLU A 174 11.23 -13.90 9.26
N TRP A 175 11.47 -14.02 7.94
CA TRP A 175 10.64 -13.40 6.90
C TRP A 175 9.37 -14.19 6.57
N GLU A 176 9.23 -15.40 7.10
CA GLU A 176 8.12 -16.34 6.83
C GLU A 176 7.99 -16.70 5.35
N GLU A 177 7.92 -15.68 4.48
CA GLU A 177 7.84 -15.80 3.03
C GLU A 177 8.83 -14.82 2.36
N TRP A 178 9.50 -15.30 1.31
CA TRP A 178 10.36 -14.44 0.48
C TRP A 178 9.81 -14.33 -0.93
N ILE A 179 10.00 -13.18 -1.58
CA ILE A 179 9.53 -12.99 -2.95
C ILE A 179 10.56 -13.57 -3.91
N GLU A 180 10.11 -14.46 -4.79
CA GLU A 180 10.94 -15.08 -5.82
C GLU A 180 10.34 -14.87 -7.20
N ALA A 181 11.19 -14.87 -8.23
CA ALA A 181 10.72 -14.89 -9.60
C ALA A 181 9.94 -16.19 -9.86
N ARG A 182 8.88 -16.10 -10.64
CA ARG A 182 8.17 -17.29 -11.12
C ARG A 182 9.14 -18.13 -11.99
N PRO A 183 9.08 -19.47 -11.96
CA PRO A 183 9.89 -20.32 -12.84
C PRO A 183 9.72 -19.92 -14.30
N GLU A 184 10.81 -19.90 -15.06
CA GLU A 184 10.78 -19.63 -16.49
C GLU A 184 9.95 -20.70 -17.25
N GLY A 185 9.39 -20.30 -18.37
CA GLY A 185 8.61 -21.19 -19.25
C GLY A 185 7.45 -20.48 -19.94
N ASP A 186 6.90 -21.11 -20.99
CA ASP A 186 5.69 -20.61 -21.65
C ASP A 186 4.46 -21.03 -20.83
N ARG A 187 3.89 -20.05 -20.14
CA ARG A 187 2.83 -20.22 -19.13
C ARG A 187 1.78 -19.13 -19.24
N GLN A 188 0.55 -19.49 -18.87
CA GLN A 188 -0.53 -18.56 -18.61
C GLN A 188 -1.16 -18.89 -17.26
N ASP A 189 -1.52 -17.86 -16.49
CA ASP A 189 -2.20 -17.95 -15.20
C ASP A 189 -3.18 -16.79 -15.11
N LEU A 190 -4.42 -17.05 -15.42
CA LEU A 190 -5.47 -16.07 -15.65
C LEU A 190 -6.58 -16.24 -14.61
N TYR A 191 -7.03 -15.14 -14.01
CA TYR A 191 -8.18 -15.14 -13.11
C TYR A 191 -9.31 -14.33 -13.73
N LEU A 192 -10.40 -15.02 -14.09
CA LEU A 192 -11.59 -14.40 -14.65
C LEU A 192 -12.61 -14.15 -13.56
N PHE A 193 -12.92 -12.89 -13.32
CA PHE A 193 -13.99 -12.38 -12.45
C PHE A 193 -15.22 -12.09 -13.31
N ALA A 194 -16.25 -12.90 -13.25
CA ALA A 194 -17.48 -12.77 -14.06
C ALA A 194 -18.70 -12.51 -13.16
N TYR A 195 -18.66 -11.43 -12.38
CA TYR A 195 -19.64 -11.10 -11.35
C TYR A 195 -20.84 -10.28 -11.85
N GLY A 196 -20.88 -9.96 -13.15
CA GLY A 196 -21.89 -9.03 -13.62
C GLY A 196 -21.75 -7.67 -12.92
N HIS A 197 -22.85 -7.20 -12.32
CA HIS A 197 -22.86 -5.97 -11.52
C HIS A 197 -22.91 -6.23 -10.01
N ASP A 198 -22.66 -7.46 -9.57
CA ASP A 198 -22.52 -7.77 -8.15
C ASP A 198 -21.11 -7.38 -7.66
N TYR A 199 -20.84 -6.08 -7.62
CA TYR A 199 -19.54 -5.52 -7.27
C TYR A 199 -19.12 -5.82 -5.83
N LYS A 200 -20.09 -5.90 -4.91
CA LYS A 200 -19.80 -6.21 -3.50
C LYS A 200 -19.31 -7.64 -3.34
N GLN A 201 -19.95 -8.59 -4.04
CA GLN A 201 -19.51 -9.99 -4.00
C GLN A 201 -18.15 -10.15 -4.67
N ALA A 202 -17.91 -9.44 -5.79
CA ALA A 202 -16.59 -9.44 -6.45
C ALA A 202 -15.47 -8.98 -5.50
N LEU A 203 -15.70 -7.91 -4.73
CA LEU A 203 -14.73 -7.40 -3.75
C LEU A 203 -14.56 -8.36 -2.56
N ALA A 204 -15.64 -8.98 -2.07
CA ALA A 204 -15.58 -9.96 -1.01
C ALA A 204 -14.78 -11.21 -1.42
N ASP A 205 -15.03 -11.72 -2.63
CA ASP A 205 -14.32 -12.89 -3.16
C ASP A 205 -12.87 -12.54 -3.54
N TYR A 206 -12.62 -11.30 -3.99
CA TYR A 206 -11.24 -10.82 -4.15
C TYR A 206 -10.50 -10.79 -2.81
N ALA A 207 -11.12 -10.26 -1.74
CA ALA A 207 -10.52 -10.30 -0.40
C ALA A 207 -10.28 -11.74 0.10
N LEU A 208 -11.15 -12.68 -0.28
CA LEU A 208 -11.00 -14.10 0.07
C LEU A 208 -9.75 -14.72 -0.60
N VAL A 209 -9.48 -14.40 -1.86
CA VAL A 209 -8.37 -15.02 -2.61
C VAL A 209 -7.08 -14.20 -2.61
N ALA A 210 -7.17 -12.88 -2.46
CA ALA A 210 -6.03 -11.97 -2.47
C ALA A 210 -5.57 -11.54 -1.06
N GLY A 211 -6.25 -12.04 -0.02
CA GLY A 211 -6.05 -11.63 1.36
C GLY A 211 -6.85 -10.38 1.73
N ARG A 212 -7.03 -10.15 3.00
CA ARG A 212 -7.75 -8.99 3.54
C ARG A 212 -6.80 -7.83 3.77
N ALA A 213 -7.29 -6.60 3.63
CA ALA A 213 -6.58 -5.42 4.12
C ALA A 213 -6.59 -5.43 5.66
N PRO A 214 -5.43 -5.41 6.33
CA PRO A 214 -5.38 -5.33 7.78
C PRO A 214 -5.96 -4.01 8.28
N MET A 215 -6.62 -4.07 9.44
CA MET A 215 -7.10 -2.88 10.13
C MET A 215 -5.92 -2.17 10.81
N PRO A 216 -5.62 -0.91 10.50
CA PRO A 216 -4.52 -0.20 11.14
C PRO A 216 -4.84 0.17 12.60
N PRO A 217 -3.83 0.59 13.39
CA PRO A 217 -4.01 1.10 14.73
C PRO A 217 -4.95 2.31 14.79
N LYS A 218 -5.71 2.46 15.88
CA LYS A 218 -6.72 3.50 16.04
C LYS A 218 -6.18 4.93 15.86
N TYR A 219 -4.96 5.22 16.35
CA TYR A 219 -4.36 6.55 16.25
C TYR A 219 -4.12 7.00 14.80
N THR A 220 -4.02 6.06 13.85
CA THR A 220 -3.88 6.40 12.43
C THR A 220 -5.12 7.11 11.87
N LEU A 221 -6.26 7.01 12.55
CA LEU A 221 -7.48 7.71 12.19
C LEU A 221 -7.54 9.16 12.70
N GLY A 222 -6.60 9.57 13.55
CA GLY A 222 -6.49 10.93 14.06
C GLY A 222 -5.88 11.90 13.06
N TYR A 223 -5.48 13.06 13.55
CA TYR A 223 -4.83 14.09 12.75
C TYR A 223 -3.31 13.87 12.71
N TRP A 224 -2.74 13.90 11.52
CA TRP A 224 -1.32 13.79 11.26
C TRP A 224 -0.78 15.15 10.81
N TRP A 225 0.14 15.72 11.59
CA TRP A 225 0.91 16.86 11.15
C TRP A 225 2.13 16.39 10.37
N SER A 226 2.32 16.95 9.18
CA SER A 226 3.50 16.79 8.35
C SER A 226 3.76 18.06 7.52
N ARG A 227 5.02 18.40 7.35
CA ARG A 227 5.50 19.43 6.42
C ARG A 227 6.96 19.16 6.13
N TYR A 228 7.35 19.14 4.87
CA TYR A 228 8.76 19.18 4.51
C TYR A 228 9.31 20.58 4.83
N TRP A 229 9.94 20.71 5.99
CA TRP A 229 10.52 21.93 6.53
C TRP A 229 11.62 21.57 7.50
N GLN A 230 12.64 22.45 7.64
CA GLN A 230 13.73 22.26 8.60
C GLN A 230 13.29 22.66 10.01
N TYR A 231 12.39 21.90 10.61
CA TYR A 231 12.03 22.07 12.01
C TYR A 231 13.13 21.53 12.92
N SER A 232 13.48 22.32 13.93
CA SER A 232 14.19 21.83 15.11
C SER A 232 13.24 21.11 16.08
N ASP A 233 13.81 20.35 17.02
CA ASP A 233 13.07 19.72 18.11
C ASP A 233 12.22 20.75 18.89
N ASN A 234 12.80 21.92 19.22
CA ASN A 234 12.08 22.99 19.92
C ASN A 234 10.93 23.58 19.10
N GLU A 235 11.09 23.75 17.79
CA GLU A 235 10.02 24.24 16.92
C GLU A 235 8.88 23.23 16.82
N PHE A 236 9.14 21.92 16.88
CA PHE A 236 8.09 20.92 16.99
C PHE A 236 7.37 20.97 18.33
N VAL A 237 8.09 21.21 19.44
CA VAL A 237 7.48 21.44 20.75
C VAL A 237 6.55 22.65 20.72
N ASP A 238 7.00 23.76 20.16
CA ASP A 238 6.20 24.99 20.05
C ASP A 238 4.96 24.77 19.17
N LEU A 239 5.11 24.05 18.05
CA LEU A 239 4.02 23.72 17.15
C LEU A 239 2.93 22.89 17.85
N VAL A 240 3.32 21.83 18.54
CA VAL A 240 2.38 20.95 19.26
C VAL A 240 1.70 21.70 20.40
N ASN A 241 2.45 22.49 21.16
CA ASN A 241 1.89 23.34 22.21
C ASN A 241 0.91 24.36 21.65
N LYS A 242 1.19 24.93 20.48
CA LYS A 242 0.28 25.86 19.80
C LYS A 242 -1.00 25.17 19.36
N LEU A 243 -0.93 23.98 18.75
CA LEU A 243 -2.12 23.17 18.38
C LEU A 243 -2.98 22.89 19.62
N LYS A 244 -2.36 22.41 20.71
CA LYS A 244 -3.05 22.13 21.98
C LYS A 244 -3.70 23.38 22.57
N SER A 245 -3.02 24.53 22.55
CA SER A 245 -3.57 25.80 23.06
C SER A 245 -4.80 26.29 22.30
N MET A 246 -4.96 25.81 21.06
CA MET A 246 -6.11 26.12 20.19
C MET A 246 -7.17 25.02 20.20
N ASP A 247 -7.03 24.03 21.07
CA ASP A 247 -7.92 22.88 21.16
C ASP A 247 -8.00 22.09 19.82
N VAL A 248 -6.84 21.93 19.19
CA VAL A 248 -6.64 21.10 17.99
C VAL A 248 -5.93 19.82 18.39
N PRO A 249 -6.62 18.69 18.36
CA PRO A 249 -6.03 17.39 18.66
C PRO A 249 -5.06 16.95 17.57
N ILE A 250 -4.04 16.18 17.97
CA ILE A 250 -3.03 15.59 17.07
C ILE A 250 -2.61 14.24 17.63
N ASP A 251 -2.47 13.23 16.76
CA ASP A 251 -2.02 11.88 17.13
C ASP A 251 -0.66 11.54 16.53
N VAL A 252 -0.36 12.03 15.33
CA VAL A 252 0.83 11.65 14.58
C VAL A 252 1.65 12.87 14.19
N LEU A 253 2.93 12.83 14.51
CA LEU A 253 3.93 13.81 14.10
C LEU A 253 4.88 13.16 13.09
N ILE A 254 4.88 13.68 11.86
CA ILE A 254 5.86 13.25 10.85
C ILE A 254 7.02 14.22 10.83
N VAL A 255 8.23 13.69 10.99
CA VAL A 255 9.47 14.43 10.78
C VAL A 255 9.98 14.08 9.38
N ASP A 256 9.91 15.04 8.49
CA ASP A 256 10.32 14.87 7.10
C ASP A 256 11.85 14.82 6.97
N MET A 257 12.36 14.59 5.80
CA MET A 257 13.75 14.18 5.52
C MET A 257 14.86 15.02 6.17
N ASP A 258 14.59 16.24 6.62
CA ASP A 258 15.57 17.04 7.35
C ASP A 258 15.87 16.52 8.79
N TRP A 259 15.24 15.41 9.23
CA TRP A 259 15.64 14.73 10.46
C TRP A 259 17.05 14.16 10.38
N HIS A 260 17.52 13.84 9.19
CA HIS A 260 18.86 13.30 8.93
C HIS A 260 19.76 14.31 8.21
N GLU A 261 21.05 14.01 8.18
CA GLU A 261 22.02 14.76 7.40
C GLU A 261 21.63 14.80 5.92
N THR A 262 21.25 15.99 5.45
CA THR A 262 20.73 16.21 4.10
C THR A 262 21.60 17.17 3.29
N TRP A 263 20.99 18.28 2.89
CA TRP A 263 21.53 19.30 2.00
C TRP A 263 22.65 20.12 2.60
N GLY A 264 22.81 20.14 3.93
CA GLY A 264 23.96 20.75 4.63
C GLY A 264 25.29 20.14 4.24
N LEU A 265 25.31 18.84 3.90
CA LEU A 265 26.46 18.15 3.33
C LEU A 265 26.71 18.52 1.84
N ARG A 266 25.90 19.44 1.28
CA ARG A 266 25.86 19.71 -0.14
C ARG A 266 25.95 21.18 -0.43
N LYS A 267 27.10 21.59 -0.82
CA LYS A 267 27.27 22.87 -1.51
C LYS A 267 26.88 22.69 -2.99
N SER A 268 25.75 23.24 -3.39
CA SER A 268 25.27 23.58 -4.73
C SER A 268 25.13 22.53 -5.84
N ASN A 269 25.91 21.48 -5.94
CA ASN A 269 25.77 20.45 -6.98
C ASN A 269 25.78 19.08 -6.32
N SER A 270 24.59 18.64 -5.86
CA SER A 270 24.37 17.34 -5.19
C SER A 270 25.43 16.31 -5.56
N PRO A 271 26.46 16.05 -4.73
CA PRO A 271 27.46 15.05 -5.07
C PRO A 271 26.77 13.70 -5.27
N LYS A 272 27.30 12.93 -6.18
CA LYS A 272 26.86 11.58 -6.41
C LYS A 272 27.91 10.62 -5.85
N ASP A 273 27.43 9.48 -5.37
CA ASP A 273 28.30 8.38 -5.02
C ASP A 273 28.87 7.68 -6.27
N GLU A 274 29.70 6.68 -6.08
CA GLU A 274 30.33 5.88 -7.14
C GLU A 274 29.32 5.10 -8.01
N TYR A 275 28.07 4.97 -7.56
CA TYR A 275 26.96 4.34 -8.29
C TYR A 275 26.04 5.36 -8.96
N GLY A 276 26.40 6.65 -8.90
CA GLY A 276 25.62 7.75 -9.48
C GLY A 276 24.39 8.13 -8.65
N GLN A 277 24.25 7.65 -7.41
CA GLN A 277 23.16 8.00 -6.51
C GLN A 277 23.44 9.34 -5.84
N ARG A 278 22.39 10.05 -5.54
CA ARG A 278 22.43 11.38 -4.94
C ARG A 278 22.75 11.28 -3.44
N ILE A 279 23.91 11.77 -3.01
CA ILE A 279 24.29 11.79 -1.59
C ILE A 279 23.38 12.72 -0.79
N GLY A 280 22.97 12.27 0.42
CA GLY A 280 22.15 12.99 1.41
C GLY A 280 20.65 13.13 1.05
N TRP A 281 20.18 12.54 -0.03
CA TRP A 281 18.75 12.32 -0.25
C TRP A 281 18.27 11.15 0.62
N THR A 282 19.01 10.08 0.60
CA THR A 282 18.98 9.01 1.61
C THR A 282 19.85 9.41 2.78
N GLY A 283 19.42 9.13 4.01
CA GLY A 283 20.23 9.34 5.21
C GLY A 283 19.65 8.64 6.43
N TYR A 284 20.54 8.30 7.36
CA TYR A 284 20.22 7.57 8.59
C TYR A 284 20.94 8.17 9.82
N THR A 285 21.60 9.29 9.64
CA THR A 285 22.32 9.99 10.70
C THR A 285 21.55 11.24 11.08
N TRP A 286 21.12 11.34 12.34
CA TRP A 286 20.36 12.48 12.83
C TRP A 286 21.12 13.81 12.63
N GLN A 287 20.38 14.81 12.11
CA GLN A 287 20.87 16.17 11.95
C GLN A 287 20.99 16.84 13.31
N LYS A 288 22.22 16.91 13.84
CA LYS A 288 22.49 17.39 15.22
C LYS A 288 22.19 18.88 15.44
N GLU A 289 22.22 19.69 14.41
CA GLU A 289 21.84 21.10 14.50
C GLU A 289 20.35 21.28 14.77
N LEU A 290 19.50 20.40 14.24
CA LEU A 290 18.06 20.44 14.42
C LEU A 290 17.62 19.58 15.62
N PHE A 291 18.26 18.45 15.83
CA PHE A 291 17.98 17.49 16.89
C PHE A 291 19.24 17.20 17.71
N PRO A 292 19.64 18.11 18.61
CA PRO A 292 20.85 17.92 19.42
C PRO A 292 20.82 16.65 20.27
N SER A 293 19.63 16.28 20.74
CA SER A 293 19.37 15.05 21.49
C SER A 293 18.13 14.32 20.97
N PRO A 294 18.26 13.49 19.91
CA PRO A 294 17.12 12.75 19.35
C PRO A 294 16.37 11.90 20.38
N ALA A 295 17.08 11.29 21.32
CA ALA A 295 16.47 10.49 22.37
C ALA A 295 15.56 11.33 23.29
N ASN A 296 15.94 12.58 23.61
CA ASN A 296 15.11 13.48 24.40
C ASN A 296 13.88 13.94 23.62
N PHE A 297 14.04 14.21 22.32
CA PHE A 297 12.92 14.56 21.45
C PHE A 297 11.92 13.41 21.36
N LEU A 298 12.37 12.19 21.10
CA LEU A 298 11.50 11.01 21.03
C LEU A 298 10.85 10.68 22.37
N LYS A 299 11.57 10.90 23.48
CA LYS A 299 10.98 10.76 24.83
C LYS A 299 9.92 11.82 25.11
N TRP A 300 10.12 13.03 24.62
CA TRP A 300 9.10 14.07 24.72
C TRP A 300 7.85 13.70 23.93
N THR A 301 7.97 13.20 22.68
CA THR A 301 6.81 12.78 21.88
C THR A 301 6.03 11.64 22.55
N GLU A 302 6.72 10.69 23.18
CA GLU A 302 6.09 9.62 23.97
C GLU A 302 5.29 10.19 25.15
N ASN A 303 5.86 11.16 25.89
CA ASN A 303 5.19 11.81 27.02
C ASN A 303 3.97 12.64 26.59
N GLU A 304 3.96 13.15 25.37
CA GLU A 304 2.84 13.88 24.76
C GLU A 304 1.81 12.95 24.11
N GLU A 305 2.00 11.63 24.20
CA GLU A 305 1.18 10.58 23.59
C GLU A 305 1.12 10.66 22.04
N LEU A 306 2.14 11.27 21.43
CA LEU A 306 2.28 11.39 19.98
C LEU A 306 2.96 10.16 19.40
N LYS A 307 2.51 9.75 18.21
CA LYS A 307 3.20 8.77 17.37
C LYS A 307 4.09 9.47 16.36
N VAL A 308 5.34 9.02 16.24
CA VAL A 308 6.34 9.65 15.40
C VAL A 308 6.72 8.77 14.23
N ALA A 309 6.63 9.35 13.02
CA ALA A 309 7.20 8.76 11.82
C ALA A 309 8.37 9.59 11.31
N LEU A 310 9.41 8.91 10.84
CA LEU A 310 10.49 9.51 10.07
C LEU A 310 10.33 9.19 8.59
N ASN A 311 10.53 10.19 7.74
CA ASN A 311 10.52 10.01 6.29
C ASN A 311 11.79 9.27 5.83
N LEU A 312 11.64 8.30 4.93
CA LEU A 312 12.73 7.50 4.37
C LEU A 312 12.76 7.53 2.85
N HIS A 313 13.95 7.76 2.31
CA HIS A 313 14.29 7.65 0.89
C HIS A 313 15.46 6.67 0.71
N PRO A 314 15.27 5.36 0.75
CA PRO A 314 16.37 4.41 0.92
C PRO A 314 17.21 4.14 -0.34
N ALA A 315 16.87 4.74 -1.47
CA ALA A 315 17.43 4.39 -2.79
C ALA A 315 18.94 4.52 -2.95
N SER A 316 19.60 5.41 -2.18
CA SER A 316 21.06 5.58 -2.25
C SER A 316 21.84 4.60 -1.37
N GLY A 317 21.17 3.65 -0.73
CA GLY A 317 21.81 2.66 0.13
C GLY A 317 22.46 3.28 1.37
N ILE A 318 23.59 2.73 1.83
CA ILE A 318 24.28 3.18 3.05
C ILE A 318 25.59 3.89 2.66
N GLN A 319 25.72 5.15 3.06
CA GLN A 319 26.87 5.97 2.70
C GLN A 319 27.96 5.90 3.79
N PRO A 320 29.25 6.05 3.41
CA PRO A 320 30.37 5.93 4.37
C PRO A 320 30.38 6.94 5.52
N TYR A 321 29.71 8.07 5.37
CA TYR A 321 29.61 9.10 6.42
C TYR A 321 28.49 8.84 7.44
N GLU A 322 27.62 7.86 7.17
CA GLU A 322 26.50 7.55 8.06
C GLU A 322 27.00 6.93 9.38
N ALA A 323 26.39 7.33 10.48
CA ALA A 323 26.73 6.79 11.80
C ALA A 323 26.51 5.26 11.89
N VAL A 324 25.64 4.72 11.05
CA VAL A 324 25.29 3.29 10.98
C VAL A 324 26.21 2.49 10.05
N TYR A 325 27.13 3.14 9.33
CA TYR A 325 27.92 2.52 8.26
C TYR A 325 28.75 1.33 8.72
N ASP A 326 29.49 1.49 9.80
CA ASP A 326 30.40 0.44 10.30
C ASP A 326 29.61 -0.79 10.81
N ASP A 327 28.53 -0.58 11.54
CA ASP A 327 27.68 -1.67 12.04
C ASP A 327 26.97 -2.38 10.90
N PHE A 328 26.43 -1.63 9.93
CA PHE A 328 25.80 -2.21 8.75
C PHE A 328 26.79 -3.02 7.89
N THR A 329 27.93 -2.43 7.56
CA THR A 329 28.93 -3.10 6.69
C THR A 329 29.50 -4.36 7.32
N LYS A 330 29.67 -4.37 8.64
CA LYS A 330 30.09 -5.55 9.41
C LYS A 330 29.01 -6.65 9.36
N GLU A 331 27.75 -6.32 9.61
CA GLU A 331 26.64 -7.28 9.61
C GLU A 331 26.38 -7.83 8.21
N TYR A 332 26.34 -6.96 7.21
CA TYR A 332 26.17 -7.35 5.81
C TYR A 332 27.37 -8.10 5.24
N GLY A 333 28.59 -7.88 5.80
CA GLY A 333 29.84 -8.44 5.29
C GLY A 333 30.36 -7.72 4.05
N TRP A 334 30.19 -6.39 3.97
CA TRP A 334 30.71 -5.56 2.89
C TRP A 334 32.23 -5.47 2.92
N SER A 335 32.87 -5.77 1.80
CA SER A 335 34.36 -5.86 1.71
C SER A 335 35.02 -4.55 1.25
N GLU A 336 34.28 -3.67 0.58
CA GLU A 336 34.80 -2.43 -0.01
C GLU A 336 34.75 -1.28 0.99
N LYS A 337 35.68 -1.26 1.96
CA LYS A 337 35.76 -0.24 3.01
C LYS A 337 35.75 1.18 2.43
N GLY A 338 34.95 2.07 3.01
CA GLY A 338 34.87 3.48 2.63
C GLY A 338 34.11 3.75 1.34
N LYS A 339 33.51 2.73 0.73
CA LYS A 339 32.59 2.89 -0.40
C LYS A 339 31.14 2.75 0.04
N SER A 340 30.26 3.39 -0.70
CA SER A 340 28.82 3.28 -0.49
C SER A 340 28.35 1.83 -0.68
N VAL A 341 27.38 1.40 0.12
CA VAL A 341 26.72 0.11 -0.07
C VAL A 341 25.43 0.34 -0.85
N PRO A 342 25.30 -0.19 -2.07
CA PRO A 342 24.09 0.00 -2.87
C PRO A 342 22.85 -0.53 -2.18
N PHE A 343 21.71 0.09 -2.46
CA PHE A 343 20.40 -0.38 -1.98
C PHE A 343 20.02 -1.71 -2.64
N LYS A 344 19.82 -2.75 -1.84
CA LYS A 344 19.50 -4.12 -2.27
C LYS A 344 18.47 -4.78 -1.34
N ILE A 345 17.35 -4.15 -1.15
CA ILE A 345 16.31 -4.66 -0.22
C ILE A 345 15.75 -6.04 -0.66
N ASP A 346 15.94 -6.42 -1.92
CA ASP A 346 15.60 -7.71 -2.49
C ASP A 346 16.67 -8.81 -2.27
N GLU A 347 17.76 -8.46 -1.59
CA GLU A 347 18.76 -9.41 -1.08
C GLU A 347 18.54 -9.62 0.42
N ARG A 348 18.17 -10.83 0.84
CA ARG A 348 17.83 -11.16 2.23
C ARG A 348 18.88 -10.67 3.23
N LYS A 349 20.15 -11.03 3.00
CA LYS A 349 21.23 -10.63 3.89
C LYS A 349 21.38 -9.10 4.03
N TRP A 350 21.09 -8.37 2.96
CA TRP A 350 21.07 -6.92 2.98
C TRP A 350 19.89 -6.41 3.82
N ALA A 351 18.71 -6.99 3.61
CA ALA A 351 17.52 -6.64 4.36
C ALA A 351 17.71 -6.91 5.86
N ASP A 352 18.20 -8.10 6.24
CA ASP A 352 18.49 -8.46 7.63
C ASP A 352 19.46 -7.46 8.29
N ALA A 353 20.56 -7.13 7.63
CA ALA A 353 21.52 -6.15 8.12
C ALA A 353 20.90 -4.75 8.26
N TYR A 354 20.05 -4.34 7.28
CA TYR A 354 19.41 -3.03 7.27
C TYR A 354 18.43 -2.87 8.42
N PHE A 355 17.53 -3.80 8.62
CA PHE A 355 16.58 -3.72 9.73
C PHE A 355 17.30 -3.76 11.07
N LYS A 356 18.20 -4.71 11.27
CA LYS A 356 18.92 -4.93 12.54
C LYS A 356 19.81 -3.76 12.95
N THR A 357 20.55 -3.17 12.02
CA THR A 357 21.59 -2.19 12.35
C THR A 357 21.22 -0.75 12.05
N VAL A 358 20.24 -0.52 11.18
CA VAL A 358 19.82 0.84 10.80
C VAL A 358 18.50 1.23 11.46
N LEU A 359 17.42 0.44 11.30
CA LEU A 359 16.09 0.85 11.71
C LEU A 359 15.76 0.49 13.16
N GLU A 360 16.00 -0.75 13.59
CA GLU A 360 15.68 -1.20 14.95
C GLU A 360 16.31 -0.35 16.07
N PRO A 361 17.56 0.16 15.95
CA PRO A 361 18.10 1.04 16.97
C PRO A 361 17.30 2.35 17.12
N MET A 362 16.74 2.87 16.04
CA MET A 362 15.90 4.08 16.08
C MET A 362 14.50 3.77 16.63
N GLU A 363 13.93 2.61 16.25
CA GLU A 363 12.65 2.13 16.78
C GLU A 363 12.72 1.91 18.30
N ARG A 364 13.78 1.28 18.80
CA ARG A 364 14.02 1.14 20.24
C ARG A 364 14.17 2.48 20.98
N ASN A 365 14.55 3.54 20.29
CA ASN A 365 14.64 4.89 20.83
C ASN A 365 13.34 5.68 20.74
N GLY A 366 12.27 5.13 20.11
CA GLY A 366 10.94 5.73 20.10
C GLY A 366 10.42 6.19 18.75
N VAL A 367 11.03 5.79 17.64
CA VAL A 367 10.41 5.93 16.31
C VAL A 367 9.31 4.88 16.19
N ASP A 368 8.05 5.30 16.00
CA ASP A 368 6.91 4.39 16.00
C ASP A 368 6.71 3.69 14.66
N PHE A 369 6.98 4.37 13.54
CA PHE A 369 6.85 3.79 12.20
C PHE A 369 7.61 4.61 11.15
N TRP A 370 7.71 4.07 9.93
CA TRP A 370 8.45 4.67 8.83
C TRP A 370 7.51 5.17 7.73
N TRP A 371 7.82 6.36 7.19
CA TRP A 371 7.22 6.82 5.95
C TRP A 371 8.16 6.50 4.78
N LEU A 372 7.81 5.46 4.02
CA LEU A 372 8.54 5.04 2.83
C LEU A 372 8.14 5.92 1.66
N ASP A 373 8.89 6.97 1.45
CA ASP A 373 8.64 7.91 0.39
C ASP A 373 9.35 7.48 -0.91
N TRP A 374 9.21 8.29 -1.89
CA TRP A 374 9.68 8.12 -3.25
C TRP A 374 11.22 8.17 -3.34
N GLN A 375 11.81 7.90 -4.42
CA GLN A 375 13.23 7.93 -4.78
C GLN A 375 13.89 6.55 -4.94
N GLN A 376 13.12 5.48 -4.92
CA GLN A 376 13.54 4.18 -5.44
C GLN A 376 13.05 4.00 -6.88
N TRP A 377 13.71 3.15 -7.63
CA TRP A 377 13.32 2.84 -9.02
C TRP A 377 11.95 2.17 -9.07
N LYS A 378 11.30 2.25 -10.22
CA LYS A 378 9.99 1.62 -10.44
C LYS A 378 10.06 0.10 -10.25
N GLU A 379 11.12 -0.52 -10.76
CA GLU A 379 11.38 -1.96 -10.61
C GLU A 379 12.70 -2.18 -9.89
N SER A 380 12.83 -3.32 -9.22
CA SER A 380 14.09 -3.75 -8.63
C SER A 380 15.17 -3.85 -9.70
N LYS A 381 16.40 -3.43 -9.37
CA LYS A 381 17.55 -3.57 -10.26
C LYS A 381 18.10 -4.99 -10.27
N TYR A 382 17.81 -5.76 -9.25
CA TYR A 382 18.38 -7.09 -9.01
C TYR A 382 17.37 -8.21 -9.23
N THR A 383 16.07 -7.89 -9.16
CA THR A 383 14.97 -8.83 -9.40
C THR A 383 14.06 -8.27 -10.51
N PRO A 384 14.32 -8.62 -11.78
CA PRO A 384 13.59 -8.08 -12.92
C PRO A 384 12.08 -8.31 -12.83
N GLY A 385 11.30 -7.30 -13.24
CA GLY A 385 9.83 -7.34 -13.24
C GLY A 385 9.18 -7.17 -11.87
N LEU A 386 9.97 -7.10 -10.78
CA LEU A 386 9.44 -6.88 -9.44
C LEU A 386 9.37 -5.38 -9.13
N SER A 387 8.20 -4.90 -8.77
CA SER A 387 8.03 -3.54 -8.25
C SER A 387 8.87 -3.33 -7.00
N ASN A 388 9.76 -2.34 -7.04
CA ASN A 388 10.56 -1.98 -5.87
C ASN A 388 9.69 -1.47 -4.71
N THR A 389 8.58 -0.81 -5.03
CA THR A 389 7.59 -0.41 -4.03
C THR A 389 6.97 -1.63 -3.36
N PHE A 390 6.63 -2.68 -4.12
CA PHE A 390 6.07 -3.90 -3.53
C PHE A 390 7.07 -4.59 -2.58
N TRP A 391 8.35 -4.67 -2.98
CA TRP A 391 9.42 -5.19 -2.11
C TRP A 391 9.52 -4.45 -0.79
N LEU A 392 9.56 -3.12 -0.85
CA LEU A 392 9.60 -2.28 0.35
C LEU A 392 8.37 -2.53 1.23
N ASN A 393 7.18 -2.56 0.63
CA ASN A 393 5.96 -2.80 1.36
C ASN A 393 5.99 -4.15 2.08
N HIS A 394 6.38 -5.20 1.39
CA HIS A 394 6.47 -6.55 1.94
C HIS A 394 7.47 -6.63 3.10
N THR A 395 8.70 -6.18 2.89
CA THR A 395 9.75 -6.29 3.90
C THR A 395 9.48 -5.42 5.13
N PHE A 396 9.06 -4.18 4.94
CA PHE A 396 8.79 -3.27 6.07
C PHE A 396 7.53 -3.66 6.85
N PHE A 397 6.49 -4.14 6.16
CA PHE A 397 5.29 -4.60 6.86
C PHE A 397 5.58 -5.84 7.72
N ASN A 398 6.26 -6.83 7.16
CA ASN A 398 6.65 -8.05 7.91
C ASN A 398 7.60 -7.71 9.06
N HIS A 399 8.52 -6.75 8.87
CA HIS A 399 9.35 -6.24 9.97
C HIS A 399 8.49 -5.61 11.09
N ALA A 400 7.56 -4.72 10.75
CA ALA A 400 6.68 -4.07 11.73
C ALA A 400 5.85 -5.08 12.53
N GLU A 401 5.36 -6.15 11.88
CA GLU A 401 4.61 -7.22 12.53
C GLU A 401 5.45 -8.01 13.53
N ARG A 402 6.68 -8.34 13.16
CA ARG A 402 7.63 -9.07 14.04
C ARG A 402 8.08 -8.26 15.23
N GLN A 403 8.39 -6.96 15.02
CA GLN A 403 8.89 -6.09 16.09
C GLN A 403 7.84 -5.82 17.15
N ASN A 404 6.56 -5.85 16.80
CA ASN A 404 5.46 -5.50 17.68
C ASN A 404 4.38 -6.60 17.72
N PRO A 405 4.71 -7.82 18.16
CA PRO A 405 3.74 -8.90 18.20
C PRO A 405 2.54 -8.54 19.09
N GLY A 406 1.35 -8.67 18.56
CA GLY A 406 0.10 -8.31 19.24
C GLY A 406 -0.36 -6.86 19.01
N LEU A 407 0.40 -6.02 18.33
CA LEU A 407 -0.08 -4.77 17.76
C LEU A 407 -0.49 -4.98 16.30
N ARG A 408 -1.36 -4.10 15.81
CA ARG A 408 -1.74 -4.11 14.40
C ARG A 408 -0.60 -3.54 13.58
N PRO A 409 0.01 -4.32 12.67
CA PRO A 409 1.10 -3.82 11.84
C PRO A 409 0.58 -2.86 10.78
N PHE A 410 1.39 -1.90 10.40
CA PHE A 410 1.18 -1.04 9.26
C PHE A 410 2.48 -0.37 8.85
N ILE A 411 2.50 0.15 7.64
CA ILE A 411 3.55 1.00 7.08
C ILE A 411 2.88 2.20 6.42
N TYR A 412 3.64 3.28 6.21
CA TYR A 412 3.16 4.42 5.44
C TYR A 412 3.97 4.55 4.16
N HIS A 413 3.32 4.30 3.00
CA HIS A 413 4.03 4.05 1.75
C HIS A 413 3.20 4.43 0.51
N ARG A 414 3.53 3.87 -0.67
CA ARG A 414 2.81 4.05 -1.94
C ARG A 414 2.24 2.71 -2.45
N TRP A 415 1.34 2.77 -3.42
CA TRP A 415 0.80 1.58 -4.09
C TRP A 415 1.88 0.87 -4.91
N GLY A 416 2.04 -0.43 -4.70
CA GLY A 416 3.02 -1.29 -5.38
C GLY A 416 2.40 -2.26 -6.40
N GLY A 417 1.10 -2.18 -6.69
CA GLY A 417 0.38 -3.10 -7.56
C GLY A 417 -0.63 -3.98 -6.82
N LEU A 418 -1.38 -4.79 -7.55
CA LEU A 418 -2.37 -5.72 -6.99
C LEU A 418 -1.74 -6.60 -5.92
N GLY A 419 -2.40 -6.74 -4.78
CA GLY A 419 -1.91 -7.40 -3.59
C GLY A 419 -1.37 -6.44 -2.52
N SER A 420 -0.99 -5.20 -2.87
CA SER A 420 -0.49 -4.21 -1.90
C SER A 420 -1.51 -3.77 -0.85
N HIS A 421 -2.80 -4.06 -1.03
CA HIS A 421 -3.82 -3.80 -0.03
C HIS A 421 -3.58 -4.54 1.29
N ARG A 422 -2.78 -5.61 1.28
CA ARG A 422 -2.34 -6.32 2.49
C ARG A 422 -1.34 -5.53 3.33
N TYR A 423 -0.78 -4.46 2.79
CA TYR A 423 0.24 -3.62 3.44
C TYR A 423 -0.26 -2.18 3.59
N PRO A 424 -1.20 -1.90 4.51
CA PRO A 424 -1.65 -0.52 4.76
C PRO A 424 -0.55 0.25 5.48
N LEU A 425 -0.47 1.56 5.42
CA LEU A 425 -1.28 2.58 4.79
C LEU A 425 -0.57 3.17 3.57
N ALA A 426 -1.27 3.98 2.75
CA ALA A 426 -0.62 4.65 1.65
C ALA A 426 -0.91 6.15 1.59
N PHE A 427 -0.03 6.90 0.91
CA PHE A 427 -0.30 8.24 0.47
C PHE A 427 -0.21 8.36 -1.05
N SER A 428 -0.94 9.32 -1.61
CA SER A 428 -1.11 9.41 -3.06
C SER A 428 0.01 10.15 -3.79
N GLY A 429 0.91 10.85 -3.05
CA GLY A 429 2.05 11.55 -3.65
C GLY A 429 1.88 13.06 -3.77
N ASP A 430 2.82 13.70 -4.50
CA ASP A 430 3.10 15.12 -4.53
C ASP A 430 2.22 15.85 -5.53
N THR A 431 1.02 16.25 -5.15
CA THR A 431 0.05 16.91 -6.02
C THR A 431 0.18 18.43 -5.98
N TYR A 432 -0.33 19.10 -7.02
CA TYR A 432 -0.47 20.56 -7.00
C TYR A 432 -1.68 20.99 -6.14
N ALA A 433 -1.49 22.09 -5.41
CA ALA A 433 -2.55 22.73 -4.61
C ALA A 433 -3.53 23.50 -5.51
N THR A 434 -4.47 22.82 -6.14
CA THR A 434 -5.45 23.37 -7.07
C THR A 434 -6.86 22.88 -6.80
N TRP A 435 -7.86 23.69 -7.16
CA TRP A 435 -9.27 23.30 -7.09
C TRP A 435 -9.61 22.06 -7.93
N PRO A 436 -9.11 21.93 -9.18
CA PRO A 436 -9.32 20.69 -9.94
C PRO A 436 -8.73 19.46 -9.26
N MET A 437 -7.59 19.58 -8.57
CA MET A 437 -6.99 18.46 -7.85
C MET A 437 -7.87 18.04 -6.66
N LEU A 438 -8.34 19.02 -5.87
CA LEU A 438 -9.29 18.72 -4.79
C LEU A 438 -10.55 18.03 -5.33
N ALA A 439 -11.08 18.49 -6.45
CA ALA A 439 -12.28 17.89 -7.09
C ALA A 439 -12.03 16.47 -7.60
N TYR A 440 -10.79 16.11 -7.96
CA TYR A 440 -10.41 14.79 -8.45
C TYR A 440 -10.25 13.75 -7.31
N LEU A 441 -9.78 14.18 -6.14
CA LEU A 441 -9.44 13.26 -5.03
C LEU A 441 -10.60 12.35 -4.56
N PRO A 442 -11.88 12.80 -4.48
CA PRO A 442 -12.97 11.90 -4.13
C PRO A 442 -13.12 10.72 -5.10
N TYR A 443 -12.98 10.98 -6.40
CA TYR A 443 -12.99 9.92 -7.42
C TYR A 443 -11.82 8.96 -7.22
N PHE A 444 -10.60 9.48 -7.09
CA PHE A 444 -9.41 8.67 -6.89
C PHE A 444 -9.49 7.80 -5.62
N THR A 445 -9.95 8.37 -4.51
CA THR A 445 -10.10 7.64 -3.24
C THR A 445 -11.16 6.52 -3.37
N ALA A 446 -12.27 6.80 -4.06
CA ALA A 446 -13.32 5.82 -4.27
C ALA A 446 -12.86 4.66 -5.17
N THR A 447 -12.15 4.95 -6.28
CA THR A 447 -11.70 3.90 -7.21
C THR A 447 -10.65 2.98 -6.61
N ALA A 448 -9.85 3.43 -5.65
CA ALA A 448 -8.91 2.57 -4.94
C ALA A 448 -9.62 1.41 -4.21
N SER A 449 -10.86 1.63 -3.76
CA SER A 449 -11.68 0.56 -3.16
C SER A 449 -12.05 -0.55 -4.16
N ASN A 450 -11.98 -0.32 -5.48
CA ASN A 450 -12.21 -1.35 -6.49
C ASN A 450 -11.11 -2.42 -6.53
N VAL A 451 -10.05 -2.27 -5.75
CA VAL A 451 -8.97 -3.23 -5.54
C VAL A 451 -8.69 -3.46 -4.05
N ASN A 452 -9.70 -3.23 -3.21
CA ASN A 452 -9.62 -3.34 -1.75
C ASN A 452 -8.56 -2.44 -1.09
N TYR A 453 -8.08 -1.39 -1.77
CA TYR A 453 -7.06 -0.49 -1.26
C TYR A 453 -7.68 0.77 -0.66
N GLY A 454 -8.36 0.60 0.47
CA GLY A 454 -9.17 1.65 1.10
C GLY A 454 -8.39 2.63 2.01
N TRP A 455 -7.13 2.34 2.38
CA TRP A 455 -6.38 3.10 3.38
C TRP A 455 -5.48 4.18 2.76
N TRP A 456 -6.08 5.11 2.02
CA TRP A 456 -5.38 6.24 1.42
C TRP A 456 -5.30 7.46 2.34
N GLY A 457 -4.10 8.11 2.34
CA GLY A 457 -3.88 9.49 2.74
C GLY A 457 -3.55 10.36 1.54
N HIS A 458 -3.82 11.64 1.66
CA HIS A 458 -3.45 12.65 0.68
C HIS A 458 -2.71 13.78 1.38
N ASP A 459 -1.93 14.55 0.63
CA ASP A 459 -1.35 15.78 1.13
C ASP A 459 -2.46 16.84 1.16
N ILE A 460 -3.13 16.96 2.32
CA ILE A 460 -4.22 17.92 2.50
C ILE A 460 -3.68 19.33 2.35
N GLY A 461 -4.25 20.05 1.38
CA GLY A 461 -3.80 21.36 0.94
C GLY A 461 -2.94 21.32 -0.33
N GLY A 462 -2.58 20.12 -0.82
CA GLY A 462 -1.67 19.92 -1.94
C GLY A 462 -0.20 20.06 -1.55
N HIS A 463 0.67 19.32 -2.22
CA HIS A 463 2.10 19.30 -1.89
C HIS A 463 2.84 20.54 -2.42
N MET A 464 2.59 20.96 -3.65
CA MET A 464 3.35 21.99 -4.34
C MET A 464 2.47 23.03 -5.03
N PHE A 465 3.10 24.17 -5.40
CA PHE A 465 2.47 25.25 -6.13
C PHE A 465 2.92 25.32 -7.58
N HIS A 466 2.01 25.73 -8.45
CA HIS A 466 2.39 26.23 -9.76
C HIS A 466 3.19 27.55 -9.62
N LYS A 467 3.99 27.86 -10.65
CA LYS A 467 4.83 29.09 -10.65
C LYS A 467 4.03 30.37 -10.45
N THR A 468 2.77 30.38 -10.84
CA THR A 468 1.86 31.55 -10.74
C THR A 468 1.23 31.73 -9.37
N GLN A 469 1.23 30.70 -8.53
CA GLN A 469 0.66 30.76 -7.19
C GLN A 469 1.64 31.45 -6.24
N LYS A 470 1.16 32.43 -5.47
CA LYS A 470 2.01 33.27 -4.61
C LYS A 470 1.90 32.92 -3.12
N ALA A 471 0.79 32.37 -2.71
CA ALA A 471 0.49 32.01 -1.32
C ALA A 471 -0.57 30.91 -1.28
N THR A 472 -0.71 30.25 -0.12
CA THR A 472 -1.81 29.32 0.14
C THR A 472 -3.15 30.06 0.01
N ASP A 473 -4.05 29.52 -0.83
CA ASP A 473 -5.44 29.95 -0.88
C ASP A 473 -6.17 29.45 0.38
N PRO A 474 -6.62 30.34 1.29
CA PRO A 474 -7.24 29.93 2.55
C PRO A 474 -8.54 29.14 2.37
N GLU A 475 -9.35 29.48 1.35
CA GLU A 475 -10.59 28.76 1.08
C GLU A 475 -10.29 27.36 0.55
N LEU A 476 -9.41 27.22 -0.44
CA LEU A 476 -9.02 25.92 -0.96
C LEU A 476 -8.48 25.01 0.15
N TYR A 477 -7.60 25.53 1.01
CA TYR A 477 -7.04 24.76 2.12
C TYR A 477 -8.13 24.35 3.12
N THR A 478 -9.05 25.26 3.46
CA THR A 478 -10.19 24.97 4.33
C THR A 478 -11.07 23.85 3.74
N ARG A 479 -11.41 23.93 2.44
CA ARG A 479 -12.22 22.91 1.77
C ARG A 479 -11.49 21.57 1.70
N TRP A 480 -10.16 21.60 1.53
CA TRP A 480 -9.37 20.39 1.52
C TRP A 480 -9.33 19.72 2.90
N LEU A 481 -9.22 20.49 3.98
CA LEU A 481 -9.37 19.97 5.35
C LEU A 481 -10.77 19.37 5.58
N GLN A 482 -11.83 20.05 5.14
CA GLN A 482 -13.19 19.53 5.23
C GLN A 482 -13.38 18.22 4.46
N TYR A 483 -12.82 18.11 3.26
CA TYR A 483 -12.77 16.83 2.53
C TYR A 483 -11.96 15.78 3.29
N GLY A 484 -10.79 16.15 3.80
CA GLY A 484 -9.90 15.26 4.54
C GLY A 484 -10.53 14.61 5.76
N VAL A 485 -11.54 15.25 6.37
CA VAL A 485 -12.32 14.64 7.49
C VAL A 485 -12.86 13.27 7.12
N PHE A 486 -13.22 13.07 5.85
CA PHE A 486 -13.84 11.84 5.35
C PHE A 486 -12.83 10.90 4.64
N THR A 487 -11.57 11.29 4.50
CA THR A 487 -10.55 10.40 3.96
C THR A 487 -10.12 9.37 5.00
N PRO A 488 -9.66 8.17 4.61
CA PRO A 488 -9.17 7.17 5.56
C PRO A 488 -8.07 7.69 6.47
N ILE A 489 -7.07 8.37 5.91
CA ILE A 489 -5.96 9.02 6.64
C ILE A 489 -6.08 10.53 6.50
N PHE A 490 -5.96 11.23 7.64
CA PHE A 490 -6.13 12.68 7.74
C PHE A 490 -4.77 13.35 8.00
N LYS A 491 -4.00 13.61 6.91
CA LYS A 491 -2.64 14.15 6.96
C LYS A 491 -2.54 15.48 6.21
N THR A 492 -2.10 16.55 6.88
CA THR A 492 -1.62 17.75 6.18
C THR A 492 -0.17 17.57 5.77
N HIS A 493 0.19 18.08 4.59
CA HIS A 493 1.59 18.07 4.14
C HIS A 493 1.85 19.17 3.10
N SER A 494 3.11 19.52 2.88
CA SER A 494 3.58 20.34 1.78
C SER A 494 5.08 20.25 1.57
N THR A 495 5.53 20.60 0.37
CA THR A 495 6.95 20.77 0.07
C THR A 495 7.55 21.96 0.81
N LYS A 496 8.89 22.05 0.82
CA LYS A 496 9.70 23.14 1.41
C LYS A 496 9.64 24.40 0.53
N ASP A 497 8.46 25.02 0.51
CA ASP A 497 8.22 26.29 -0.19
C ASP A 497 7.65 27.30 0.82
N PRO A 498 8.31 28.45 1.06
CA PRO A 498 7.87 29.45 2.05
C PRO A 498 6.53 30.09 1.69
N ARG A 499 6.05 29.97 0.45
CA ARG A 499 4.72 30.44 0.04
C ARG A 499 3.59 29.55 0.54
N ILE A 500 3.92 28.30 0.93
CA ILE A 500 2.93 27.32 1.38
C ILE A 500 2.89 27.29 2.91
N GLU A 501 1.71 27.51 3.47
CA GLU A 501 1.48 27.44 4.89
C GLU A 501 0.47 26.33 5.23
N ARG A 502 0.69 25.64 6.36
CA ARG A 502 -0.20 24.58 6.87
C ARG A 502 -0.64 24.83 8.32
N CYS A 503 -0.04 25.81 9.00
CA CYS A 503 -0.45 26.21 10.33
C CYS A 503 -1.78 26.97 10.27
N ILE A 504 -2.85 26.43 10.85
CA ILE A 504 -4.19 27.01 10.74
C ILE A 504 -4.29 28.41 11.33
N TRP A 505 -3.47 28.75 12.32
CA TRP A 505 -3.44 30.09 12.94
C TRP A 505 -2.87 31.18 12.02
N CYS A 506 -2.27 30.81 10.89
CA CYS A 506 -1.85 31.75 9.87
C CYS A 506 -3.02 32.22 8.98
N PHE A 507 -4.23 31.68 9.19
CA PHE A 507 -5.44 32.00 8.43
C PHE A 507 -6.55 32.46 9.37
N PRO A 508 -6.47 33.65 9.99
CA PRO A 508 -7.35 34.05 11.10
C PRO A 508 -8.83 34.03 10.74
N ASP A 509 -9.19 34.37 9.50
CA ASP A 509 -10.59 34.39 9.03
C ASP A 509 -11.16 32.98 8.79
N HIS A 510 -10.30 31.95 8.65
CA HIS A 510 -10.67 30.56 8.36
C HIS A 510 -10.33 29.59 9.50
N MET A 511 -9.52 30.04 10.45
CA MET A 511 -8.94 29.21 11.51
C MET A 511 -9.97 28.38 12.27
N PHE A 512 -11.12 28.98 12.61
CA PHE A 512 -12.16 28.27 13.35
C PHE A 512 -12.80 27.17 12.53
N LEU A 513 -13.02 27.39 11.22
CA LEU A 513 -13.54 26.38 10.30
C LEU A 513 -12.56 25.22 10.13
N MET A 514 -11.26 25.52 10.03
CA MET A 514 -10.20 24.53 9.93
C MET A 514 -10.09 23.69 11.20
N ARG A 515 -10.09 24.35 12.38
CA ARG A 515 -10.09 23.68 13.68
C ARG A 515 -11.30 22.77 13.84
N ASP A 516 -12.49 23.27 13.53
CA ASP A 516 -13.72 22.53 13.70
C ASP A 516 -13.78 21.31 12.75
N ALA A 517 -13.21 21.41 11.54
CA ALA A 517 -13.02 20.27 10.66
C ALA A 517 -12.10 19.19 11.29
N ILE A 518 -10.96 19.59 11.86
CA ILE A 518 -10.05 18.65 12.53
C ILE A 518 -10.78 17.97 13.72
N ARG A 519 -11.51 18.72 14.52
CA ARG A 519 -12.28 18.18 15.67
C ARG A 519 -13.39 17.23 15.22
N LEU A 520 -14.08 17.57 14.12
CA LEU A 520 -15.11 16.70 13.53
C LEU A 520 -14.53 15.33 13.15
N ARG A 521 -13.28 15.27 12.65
CA ARG A 521 -12.58 14.01 12.38
C ARG A 521 -12.56 13.09 13.59
N TYR A 522 -12.25 13.61 14.78
CA TYR A 522 -12.22 12.82 16.01
C TYR A 522 -13.62 12.35 16.44
N THR A 523 -14.62 13.16 16.22
CA THR A 523 -16.02 12.76 16.45
C THR A 523 -16.44 11.60 15.52
N LEU A 524 -15.95 11.59 14.28
CA LEU A 524 -16.25 10.56 13.28
C LEU A 524 -15.32 9.33 13.35
N ALA A 525 -14.21 9.39 14.08
CA ALA A 525 -13.25 8.28 14.13
C ALA A 525 -13.88 6.93 14.52
N PRO A 526 -14.82 6.84 15.50
CA PRO A 526 -15.50 5.58 15.79
C PRO A 526 -16.34 5.05 14.63
N TYR A 527 -16.99 5.97 13.87
CA TYR A 527 -17.77 5.60 12.69
C TYR A 527 -16.84 5.07 11.58
N ILE A 528 -15.75 5.77 11.29
CA ILE A 528 -14.76 5.36 10.27
C ILE A 528 -14.16 4.01 10.65
N TYR A 529 -13.80 3.82 11.92
CA TYR A 529 -13.28 2.57 12.42
C TYR A 529 -14.23 1.38 12.24
N ASN A 530 -15.54 1.60 12.44
CA ASN A 530 -16.54 0.54 12.29
C ASN A 530 -16.96 0.31 10.83
N ALA A 531 -16.73 1.29 9.94
CA ALA A 531 -17.05 1.18 8.52
C ALA A 531 -15.93 0.48 7.72
N ALA A 532 -14.73 0.43 8.27
CA ALA A 532 -13.58 -0.23 7.69
C ALA A 532 -13.51 -1.71 8.10
#